data_c8a5c8168eefdbcb055a8080eac789c8
#
_entry.id   c8a5c8168eefdbcb055a8080eac789c8
#
_cell.length_a   1.000
_cell.length_b   1.000
_cell.length_c   1.000
_cell.angle_alpha   90.00
_cell.angle_beta   90.00
_cell.angle_gamma   90.00
#
_symmetry.space_group_name_H-M   'P 1'
#
loop_
_entity.id
_entity.type
_entity.pdbx_description
1 polymer ?
#
loop_
_entity_poly.entity_id
_entity_poly.type
_entity_poly.pdbx_seq_one_letter_code
_entity_poly.pdbx_strand_id
1 'polypeptide(L)'
;MKNRFEFAVNLARQMGNLTLEYFDSDSMDVEKKQDGTPVTKADRGAEALGRKLIMEAFPDDSILGEELDDKIGSSGWQWVIDPIDGTKSFVHGVPIYSNLVGVQKIAQDGKLEPQIGVIWLPALGRGVCGGMGLGAWEIFNDESTRRPARVSSVSRLEDALFLTTDCYDFDLVGREGAYDELEEKCRLTRTWGDAYGYYLVATGRAEIMTDPFFELWDAAPMVPILHEAGGVFGNWQGEETIEGREGAATNGALREKVTEILRRYPKTKIPVR
;
A
#
# COMPACT_ATOMS: atom_id res chain seq x y z
N MET A 1 -0.14 -21.32 -1.59
CA MET A 1 -0.19 -19.98 -2.20
C MET A 1 -1.58 -19.63 -2.74
N LYS A 2 -2.12 -20.33 -3.76
CA LYS A 2 -3.40 -19.96 -4.39
C LYS A 2 -4.58 -19.81 -3.41
N ASN A 3 -4.73 -20.69 -2.42
CA ASN A 3 -5.78 -20.56 -1.41
C ASN A 3 -5.63 -19.29 -0.56
N ARG A 4 -4.39 -18.92 -0.18
CA ARG A 4 -4.16 -17.66 0.55
C ARG A 4 -4.42 -16.44 -0.34
N PHE A 5 -4.14 -16.52 -1.65
CA PHE A 5 -4.40 -15.43 -2.58
C PHE A 5 -5.89 -15.10 -2.68
N GLU A 6 -6.74 -16.11 -2.93
CA GLU A 6 -8.19 -15.89 -3.00
C GLU A 6 -8.76 -15.47 -1.64
N PHE A 7 -8.23 -16.03 -0.56
CA PHE A 7 -8.63 -15.63 0.78
C PHE A 7 -8.26 -14.18 1.09
N ALA A 8 -7.06 -13.71 0.71
CA ALA A 8 -6.61 -12.33 0.91
C ALA A 8 -7.52 -11.32 0.19
N VAL A 9 -7.93 -11.62 -1.04
CA VAL A 9 -8.88 -10.79 -1.79
C VAL A 9 -10.24 -10.71 -1.09
N ASN A 10 -10.75 -11.85 -0.62
CA ASN A 10 -12.02 -11.89 0.08
C ASN A 10 -11.93 -11.18 1.44
N LEU A 11 -10.83 -11.37 2.16
CA LEU A 11 -10.55 -10.71 3.44
C LEU A 11 -10.59 -9.18 3.31
N ALA A 12 -9.86 -8.62 2.33
CA ALA A 12 -9.85 -7.18 2.08
C ALA A 12 -11.26 -6.64 1.78
N ARG A 13 -12.07 -7.37 1.01
CA ARG A 13 -13.46 -7.00 0.74
C ARG A 13 -14.34 -7.03 2.00
N GLN A 14 -14.20 -8.04 2.85
CA GLN A 14 -14.97 -8.13 4.09
C GLN A 14 -14.61 -7.00 5.06
N MET A 15 -13.31 -6.69 5.21
CA MET A 15 -12.86 -5.52 5.95
C MET A 15 -13.44 -4.23 5.36
N GLY A 16 -13.39 -4.08 4.04
CA GLY A 16 -13.93 -2.94 3.32
C GLY A 16 -15.44 -2.77 3.49
N ASN A 17 -16.20 -3.85 3.50
CA ASN A 17 -17.64 -3.78 3.76
C ASN A 17 -17.95 -3.25 5.17
N LEU A 18 -17.14 -3.64 6.17
CA LEU A 18 -17.27 -3.12 7.52
C LEU A 18 -16.90 -1.62 7.56
N THR A 19 -15.80 -1.21 6.92
CA THR A 19 -15.39 0.21 6.93
C THR A 19 -16.41 1.10 6.24
N LEU A 20 -17.12 0.61 5.21
CA LEU A 20 -18.19 1.35 4.52
C LEU A 20 -19.39 1.67 5.45
N GLU A 21 -19.65 0.88 6.49
CA GLU A 21 -20.72 1.17 7.46
C GLU A 21 -20.45 2.44 8.27
N TYR A 22 -19.17 2.84 8.37
CA TYR A 22 -18.73 4.04 9.09
C TYR A 22 -18.35 5.19 8.17
N PHE A 23 -18.02 4.91 6.90
CA PHE A 23 -17.59 5.92 5.95
C PHE A 23 -18.72 6.93 5.65
N ASP A 24 -18.38 8.24 5.74
CA ASP A 24 -19.32 9.34 5.53
C ASP A 24 -20.61 9.25 6.39
N SER A 25 -20.47 8.73 7.63
CA SER A 25 -21.58 8.56 8.56
C SER A 25 -21.45 9.46 9.79
N ASP A 26 -22.59 9.86 10.36
CA ASP A 26 -22.64 10.64 11.62
C ASP A 26 -22.11 9.84 12.83
N SER A 27 -21.87 8.54 12.70
CA SER A 27 -21.41 7.64 13.76
C SER A 27 -19.88 7.50 13.83
N MET A 28 -19.14 8.31 13.09
CA MET A 28 -17.68 8.27 13.06
C MET A 28 -17.10 8.91 14.33
N ASP A 29 -16.76 8.07 15.32
CA ASP A 29 -15.97 8.49 16.49
C ASP A 29 -14.49 8.52 16.10
N VAL A 30 -13.92 9.70 15.97
CA VAL A 30 -12.49 9.90 15.67
C VAL A 30 -11.73 10.10 16.97
N GLU A 31 -10.80 9.21 17.27
CA GLU A 31 -9.82 9.36 18.34
C GLU A 31 -8.47 9.78 17.74
N LYS A 32 -7.56 10.27 18.58
CA LYS A 32 -6.17 10.53 18.18
C LYS A 32 -5.24 9.50 18.81
N LYS A 33 -4.38 8.89 18.01
CA LYS A 33 -3.26 8.07 18.49
C LYS A 33 -2.26 8.94 19.26
N GLN A 34 -1.27 8.32 19.92
CA GLN A 34 -0.24 9.05 20.68
C GLN A 34 0.61 9.99 19.81
N ASP A 35 0.79 9.64 18.54
CA ASP A 35 1.47 10.43 17.52
C ASP A 35 0.60 11.53 16.89
N GLY A 36 -0.67 11.64 17.31
CA GLY A 36 -1.65 12.62 16.82
C GLY A 36 -2.38 12.22 15.55
N THR A 37 -2.08 11.07 14.95
CA THR A 37 -2.83 10.55 13.80
C THR A 37 -4.24 10.12 14.19
N PRO A 38 -5.24 10.24 13.28
CA PRO A 38 -6.59 9.82 13.58
C PRO A 38 -6.69 8.29 13.58
N VAL A 39 -7.55 7.76 14.44
CA VAL A 39 -8.00 6.37 14.43
C VAL A 39 -9.49 6.35 14.73
N THR A 40 -10.21 5.42 14.13
CA THR A 40 -11.66 5.29 14.32
C THR A 40 -12.03 3.91 14.85
N LYS A 41 -13.28 3.75 15.28
CA LYS A 41 -13.82 2.43 15.60
C LYS A 41 -13.82 1.51 14.37
N ALA A 42 -13.87 2.08 13.16
CA ALA A 42 -13.82 1.31 11.91
C ALA A 42 -12.46 0.62 11.75
N ASP A 43 -11.35 1.31 12.03
CA ASP A 43 -9.99 0.75 11.94
C ASP A 43 -9.87 -0.49 12.82
N ARG A 44 -10.13 -0.33 14.14
CA ARG A 44 -10.04 -1.44 15.10
C ARG A 44 -11.03 -2.57 14.81
N GLY A 45 -12.24 -2.22 14.36
CA GLY A 45 -13.27 -3.19 14.01
C GLY A 45 -12.91 -4.02 12.78
N ALA A 46 -12.38 -3.37 11.74
CA ALA A 46 -11.95 -4.03 10.52
C ALA A 46 -10.73 -4.93 10.76
N GLU A 47 -9.74 -4.47 11.56
CA GLU A 47 -8.61 -5.33 11.92
C GLU A 47 -9.04 -6.53 12.78
N ALA A 48 -9.89 -6.33 13.78
CA ALA A 48 -10.40 -7.43 14.61
C ALA A 48 -11.17 -8.48 13.77
N LEU A 49 -11.98 -8.03 12.80
CA LEU A 49 -12.64 -8.93 11.84
C LEU A 49 -11.60 -9.70 11.01
N GLY A 50 -10.63 -8.98 10.43
CA GLY A 50 -9.59 -9.58 9.62
C GLY A 50 -8.80 -10.64 10.36
N ARG A 51 -8.35 -10.34 11.59
CA ARG A 51 -7.65 -11.29 12.48
C ARG A 51 -8.48 -12.52 12.78
N LYS A 52 -9.75 -12.34 13.13
CA LYS A 52 -10.66 -13.45 13.38
C LYS A 52 -10.74 -14.41 12.19
N LEU A 53 -10.97 -13.89 11.00
CA LEU A 53 -11.09 -14.68 9.78
C LEU A 53 -9.79 -15.41 9.43
N ILE A 54 -8.63 -14.75 9.61
CA ILE A 54 -7.31 -15.37 9.40
C ILE A 54 -7.09 -16.50 10.40
N MET A 55 -7.37 -16.28 11.68
CA MET A 55 -7.19 -17.30 12.71
C MET A 55 -8.09 -18.53 12.51
N GLU A 56 -9.29 -18.34 11.99
CA GLU A 56 -10.19 -19.43 11.64
C GLU A 56 -9.69 -20.27 10.45
N ALA A 57 -9.11 -19.60 9.42
CA ALA A 57 -8.68 -20.27 8.18
C ALA A 57 -7.22 -20.75 8.24
N PHE A 58 -6.35 -20.04 8.95
CA PHE A 58 -4.90 -20.26 9.05
C PHE A 58 -4.40 -20.05 10.49
N PRO A 59 -4.78 -20.95 11.43
CA PRO A 59 -4.54 -20.76 12.87
C PRO A 59 -3.06 -20.67 13.24
N ASP A 60 -2.16 -21.28 12.46
CA ASP A 60 -0.73 -21.32 12.70
C ASP A 60 0.05 -20.17 12.05
N ASP A 61 -0.62 -19.29 11.27
CA ASP A 61 0.03 -18.15 10.64
C ASP A 61 0.20 -16.99 11.64
N SER A 62 1.27 -16.21 11.48
CA SER A 62 1.48 -14.95 12.19
C SER A 62 0.57 -13.86 11.62
N ILE A 63 0.23 -12.86 12.46
CA ILE A 63 -0.54 -11.69 12.03
C ILE A 63 0.11 -10.45 12.64
N LEU A 64 0.47 -9.50 11.80
CA LEU A 64 0.89 -8.15 12.13
C LEU A 64 -0.18 -7.19 11.64
N GLY A 65 -0.56 -6.20 12.43
CA GLY A 65 -1.53 -5.19 12.05
C GLY A 65 -1.14 -3.83 12.63
N GLU A 66 -1.78 -2.79 12.13
CA GLU A 66 -1.50 -1.42 12.57
C GLU A 66 -2.06 -1.12 13.97
N GLU A 67 -3.21 -1.70 14.32
CA GLU A 67 -4.02 -1.25 15.47
C GLU A 67 -3.97 -2.15 16.69
N LEU A 68 -3.69 -3.44 16.51
CA LEU A 68 -3.75 -4.46 17.55
C LEU A 68 -2.43 -5.23 17.66
N ASP A 69 -2.17 -5.78 18.86
CA ASP A 69 -0.94 -6.52 19.17
C ASP A 69 -0.70 -7.69 18.20
N ASP A 70 0.57 -7.94 17.88
CA ASP A 70 0.98 -8.99 16.97
C ASP A 70 0.64 -10.39 17.49
N LYS A 71 0.21 -11.25 16.57
CA LYS A 71 0.11 -12.70 16.82
C LYS A 71 1.29 -13.41 16.18
N ILE A 72 2.07 -14.11 16.99
CA ILE A 72 3.15 -14.95 16.50
C ILE A 72 2.63 -16.36 16.22
N GLY A 73 2.85 -16.85 15.00
CA GLY A 73 2.50 -18.19 14.55
C GLY A 73 3.74 -19.05 14.30
N SER A 74 3.54 -20.31 13.89
CA SER A 74 4.60 -21.31 13.68
C SER A 74 4.74 -21.78 12.23
N SER A 75 3.86 -21.36 11.34
CA SER A 75 3.80 -21.85 9.94
C SER A 75 4.88 -21.27 9.02
N GLY A 76 5.56 -20.18 9.43
CA GLY A 76 6.46 -19.41 8.59
C GLY A 76 5.71 -18.47 7.59
N TRP A 77 4.38 -18.34 7.70
CA TRP A 77 3.59 -17.34 6.98
C TRP A 77 3.16 -16.23 7.91
N GLN A 78 3.14 -15.01 7.39
CA GLN A 78 2.67 -13.84 8.11
C GLN A 78 1.68 -13.05 7.24
N TRP A 79 0.56 -12.69 7.82
CA TRP A 79 -0.41 -11.74 7.31
C TRP A 79 -0.07 -10.37 7.86
N VAL A 80 -0.10 -9.37 7.00
CA VAL A 80 0.11 -7.96 7.36
C VAL A 80 -1.14 -7.20 6.95
N ILE A 81 -1.75 -6.48 7.88
CA ILE A 81 -3.05 -5.83 7.68
C ILE A 81 -2.92 -4.36 8.04
N ASP A 82 -3.35 -3.49 7.12
CA ASP A 82 -3.76 -2.14 7.40
C ASP A 82 -5.27 -2.05 7.17
N PRO A 83 -6.05 -1.83 8.24
CA PRO A 83 -7.51 -1.80 8.14
C PRO A 83 -8.05 -0.60 7.37
N ILE A 84 -7.42 0.57 7.48
CA ILE A 84 -7.79 1.81 6.78
C ILE A 84 -6.53 2.62 6.44
N ASP A 85 -5.87 2.26 5.35
CA ASP A 85 -4.85 3.13 4.77
C ASP A 85 -5.50 4.41 4.23
N GLY A 86 -4.88 5.55 4.57
CA GLY A 86 -5.47 6.85 4.27
C GLY A 86 -6.57 7.24 5.25
N THR A 87 -6.37 7.05 6.57
CA THR A 87 -7.34 7.43 7.62
C THR A 87 -7.74 8.91 7.56
N LYS A 88 -6.81 9.79 7.14
CA LYS A 88 -7.16 11.22 6.90
C LYS A 88 -8.21 11.35 5.80
N SER A 89 -8.06 10.64 4.69
CA SER A 89 -9.04 10.59 3.60
C SER A 89 -10.39 10.05 4.10
N PHE A 90 -10.34 8.95 4.87
CA PHE A 90 -11.53 8.32 5.45
C PHE A 90 -12.34 9.29 6.32
N VAL A 91 -11.70 9.97 7.30
CA VAL A 91 -12.41 10.87 8.24
C VAL A 91 -12.94 12.14 7.57
N HIS A 92 -12.46 12.50 6.39
CA HIS A 92 -12.94 13.64 5.62
C HIS A 92 -13.91 13.26 4.50
N GLY A 93 -14.39 12.00 4.44
CA GLY A 93 -15.33 11.54 3.41
C GLY A 93 -14.71 11.46 2.00
N VAL A 94 -13.37 11.42 1.90
CA VAL A 94 -12.68 11.32 0.61
C VAL A 94 -12.58 9.84 0.23
N PRO A 95 -13.15 9.39 -0.92
CA PRO A 95 -13.37 7.97 -1.20
C PRO A 95 -12.14 7.20 -1.73
N ILE A 96 -10.92 7.67 -1.41
CA ILE A 96 -9.68 7.05 -1.87
C ILE A 96 -8.95 6.22 -0.82
N TYR A 97 -9.49 6.12 0.40
CA TYR A 97 -8.97 5.22 1.43
C TYR A 97 -9.02 3.76 0.99
N SER A 98 -8.18 2.93 1.57
CA SER A 98 -8.09 1.52 1.20
C SER A 98 -7.98 0.58 2.40
N ASN A 99 -8.26 -0.71 2.17
CA ASN A 99 -7.93 -1.79 3.07
C ASN A 99 -6.76 -2.57 2.46
N LEU A 100 -5.68 -2.72 3.20
CA LEU A 100 -4.47 -3.39 2.72
C LEU A 100 -4.33 -4.78 3.34
N VAL A 101 -3.97 -5.74 2.52
CA VAL A 101 -3.60 -7.09 2.96
C VAL A 101 -2.33 -7.51 2.26
N GLY A 102 -1.27 -7.70 3.03
CA GLY A 102 -0.03 -8.36 2.60
C GLY A 102 0.03 -9.78 3.15
N VAL A 103 0.61 -10.72 2.39
CA VAL A 103 0.97 -12.05 2.89
C VAL A 103 2.40 -12.33 2.49
N GLN A 104 3.22 -12.67 3.44
CA GLN A 104 4.64 -12.91 3.26
C GLN A 104 5.09 -14.20 3.91
N LYS A 105 6.22 -14.73 3.45
CA LYS A 105 6.94 -15.78 4.15
C LYS A 105 8.02 -15.18 5.02
N ILE A 106 8.25 -15.82 6.15
CA ILE A 106 9.41 -15.56 7.01
C ILE A 106 10.42 -16.65 6.71
N ALA A 107 11.52 -16.28 6.06
CA ALA A 107 12.60 -17.21 5.77
C ALA A 107 13.33 -17.64 7.07
N GLN A 108 14.14 -18.69 7.00
CA GLN A 108 14.86 -19.21 8.18
C GLN A 108 15.86 -18.20 8.80
N ASP A 109 16.36 -17.29 7.98
CA ASP A 109 17.23 -16.18 8.40
C ASP A 109 16.45 -14.96 8.93
N GLY A 110 15.11 -15.05 8.98
CA GLY A 110 14.21 -13.98 9.40
C GLY A 110 13.85 -13.00 8.29
N LYS A 111 14.36 -13.15 7.07
CA LYS A 111 14.04 -12.28 5.94
C LYS A 111 12.58 -12.42 5.57
N LEU A 112 11.96 -11.28 5.29
CA LEU A 112 10.58 -11.21 4.81
C LEU A 112 10.55 -11.38 3.28
N GLU A 113 9.72 -12.31 2.81
CA GLU A 113 9.51 -12.57 1.39
C GLU A 113 8.05 -12.29 1.03
N PRO A 114 7.71 -11.08 0.51
CA PRO A 114 6.36 -10.76 0.07
C PRO A 114 5.85 -11.73 -1.00
N GLN A 115 4.66 -12.27 -0.82
CA GLN A 115 4.08 -13.29 -1.71
C GLN A 115 2.77 -12.86 -2.34
N ILE A 116 1.92 -12.14 -1.59
CA ILE A 116 0.59 -11.73 -2.01
C ILE A 116 0.35 -10.30 -1.51
N GLY A 117 -0.28 -9.48 -2.33
CA GLY A 117 -0.73 -8.15 -1.97
C GLY A 117 -2.13 -7.87 -2.47
N VAL A 118 -2.91 -7.12 -1.69
CA VAL A 118 -4.23 -6.61 -2.06
C VAL A 118 -4.35 -5.17 -1.61
N ILE A 119 -4.77 -4.30 -2.52
CA ILE A 119 -5.26 -2.95 -2.25
C ILE A 119 -6.74 -2.96 -2.63
N TRP A 120 -7.63 -2.79 -1.67
CA TRP A 120 -9.07 -2.71 -1.91
C TRP A 120 -9.57 -1.31 -1.56
N LEU A 121 -10.25 -0.65 -2.48
CA LEU A 121 -10.82 0.70 -2.37
C LEU A 121 -12.33 0.58 -2.22
N PRO A 122 -12.86 0.38 -1.02
CA PRO A 122 -14.25 -0.03 -0.83
C PRO A 122 -15.24 1.02 -1.32
N ALA A 123 -15.00 2.31 -1.06
CA ALA A 123 -15.87 3.39 -1.50
C ALA A 123 -15.93 3.53 -3.05
N LEU A 124 -14.90 3.06 -3.76
CA LEU A 124 -14.86 3.03 -5.22
C LEU A 124 -15.31 1.69 -5.82
N GLY A 125 -15.50 0.66 -5.00
CA GLY A 125 -15.89 -0.67 -5.44
C GLY A 125 -14.88 -1.35 -6.36
N ARG A 126 -13.59 -1.07 -6.18
CA ARG A 126 -12.49 -1.61 -7.00
C ARG A 126 -11.20 -1.72 -6.21
N GLY A 127 -10.24 -2.43 -6.77
CA GLY A 127 -8.92 -2.57 -6.19
C GLY A 127 -7.96 -3.28 -7.13
N VAL A 128 -6.81 -3.63 -6.63
CA VAL A 128 -5.81 -4.43 -7.33
C VAL A 128 -5.24 -5.49 -6.39
N CYS A 129 -4.97 -6.67 -6.90
CA CYS A 129 -4.28 -7.72 -6.17
C CYS A 129 -3.17 -8.32 -7.04
N GLY A 130 -2.13 -8.80 -6.38
CA GLY A 130 -1.01 -9.50 -7.04
C GLY A 130 -0.50 -10.63 -6.17
N GLY A 131 0.00 -11.69 -6.81
CA GLY A 131 0.64 -12.80 -6.10
C GLY A 131 1.78 -13.35 -6.93
N MET A 132 2.94 -13.59 -6.31
CA MET A 132 4.15 -14.03 -6.98
C MET A 132 3.91 -15.29 -7.83
N GLY A 133 4.04 -15.17 -9.15
CA GLY A 133 3.74 -16.21 -10.13
C GLY A 133 2.23 -16.45 -10.39
N LEU A 134 1.33 -15.59 -9.87
CA LEU A 134 -0.12 -15.70 -10.10
C LEU A 134 -0.67 -14.53 -10.93
N GLY A 135 0.18 -13.53 -11.26
CA GLY A 135 -0.19 -12.33 -11.98
C GLY A 135 -0.81 -11.26 -11.08
N ALA A 136 -0.96 -10.06 -11.66
CA ALA A 136 -1.67 -8.94 -11.04
C ALA A 136 -3.02 -8.72 -11.73
N TRP A 137 -4.03 -8.38 -10.92
CA TRP A 137 -5.41 -8.27 -11.38
C TRP A 137 -6.11 -7.05 -10.77
N GLU A 138 -6.73 -6.24 -11.60
CA GLU A 138 -7.73 -5.26 -11.15
C GLU A 138 -9.02 -6.04 -10.80
N ILE A 139 -9.57 -5.78 -9.60
CA ILE A 139 -10.73 -6.44 -9.04
C ILE A 139 -11.85 -5.42 -8.78
N PHE A 140 -13.09 -5.88 -8.76
CA PHE A 140 -14.29 -5.03 -8.68
C PHE A 140 -15.29 -5.58 -7.67
N ASN A 141 -16.35 -4.82 -7.34
CA ASN A 141 -17.45 -5.30 -6.49
C ASN A 141 -18.10 -6.58 -7.04
N ASP A 142 -18.18 -6.69 -8.37
CA ASP A 142 -18.54 -7.96 -8.99
C ASP A 142 -17.35 -8.94 -8.85
N GLU A 143 -17.49 -9.90 -7.94
CA GLU A 143 -16.43 -10.86 -7.61
C GLU A 143 -16.03 -11.75 -8.79
N SER A 144 -16.90 -11.90 -9.78
CA SER A 144 -16.61 -12.67 -10.99
C SER A 144 -15.74 -11.92 -11.99
N THR A 145 -15.66 -10.58 -11.87
CA THR A 145 -14.93 -9.72 -12.82
C THR A 145 -13.52 -9.43 -12.32
N ARG A 146 -12.53 -9.83 -13.11
CA ARG A 146 -11.11 -9.45 -12.95
C ARG A 146 -10.53 -9.04 -14.29
N ARG A 147 -9.65 -8.05 -14.28
CA ARG A 147 -8.89 -7.62 -15.47
C ARG A 147 -7.40 -7.72 -15.17
N PRO A 148 -6.54 -8.16 -16.11
CA PRO A 148 -5.10 -8.07 -15.91
C PRO A 148 -4.67 -6.64 -15.58
N ALA A 149 -4.01 -6.45 -14.45
CA ALA A 149 -3.39 -5.18 -14.09
C ALA A 149 -2.00 -5.12 -14.73
N ARG A 150 -1.68 -3.99 -15.36
CA ARG A 150 -0.38 -3.75 -15.98
C ARG A 150 -0.03 -2.28 -15.83
N VAL A 151 1.23 -2.02 -15.51
CA VAL A 151 1.79 -0.67 -15.52
C VAL A 151 1.80 -0.07 -16.93
N SER A 152 1.94 1.23 -17.02
CA SER A 152 2.04 1.94 -18.31
C SER A 152 3.37 1.65 -19.03
N SER A 153 3.44 1.99 -20.30
CA SER A 153 4.65 1.91 -21.12
C SER A 153 5.36 3.26 -21.33
N VAL A 154 4.96 4.30 -20.59
CA VAL A 154 5.61 5.62 -20.64
C VAL A 154 7.06 5.48 -20.20
N SER A 155 8.00 6.04 -20.99
CA SER A 155 9.45 5.87 -20.79
C SER A 155 10.22 7.18 -20.63
N ARG A 156 9.50 8.32 -20.64
CA ARG A 156 10.08 9.65 -20.48
C ARG A 156 9.41 10.34 -19.30
N LEU A 157 10.19 11.02 -18.46
CA LEU A 157 9.66 11.75 -17.29
C LEU A 157 8.70 12.86 -17.71
N GLU A 158 9.00 13.57 -18.78
CA GLU A 158 8.18 14.65 -19.32
C GLU A 158 6.80 14.20 -19.84
N ASP A 159 6.55 12.91 -19.95
CA ASP A 159 5.25 12.34 -20.28
C ASP A 159 4.57 11.68 -19.04
N ALA A 160 5.29 11.59 -17.91
CA ALA A 160 4.86 10.87 -16.73
C ALA A 160 3.93 11.68 -15.82
N LEU A 161 3.04 10.96 -15.11
CA LEU A 161 2.32 11.44 -13.94
C LEU A 161 3.06 10.96 -12.68
N PHE A 162 3.54 11.94 -11.90
CA PHE A 162 4.13 11.73 -10.59
C PHE A 162 3.08 11.92 -9.48
N LEU A 163 3.04 10.97 -8.55
CA LEU A 163 2.15 10.96 -7.39
C LEU A 163 2.94 10.88 -6.07
N THR A 164 2.39 11.49 -5.05
CA THR A 164 2.81 11.35 -3.64
C THR A 164 1.60 11.54 -2.72
N THR A 165 1.70 11.11 -1.48
CA THR A 165 0.66 11.32 -0.47
C THR A 165 0.65 12.77 0.01
N ASP A 166 1.80 13.28 0.46
CA ASP A 166 1.94 14.66 0.94
C ASP A 166 3.32 15.22 0.57
N CYS A 167 3.35 16.35 -0.13
CA CYS A 167 4.60 17.01 -0.49
C CYS A 167 5.36 17.53 0.75
N TYR A 168 4.65 17.88 1.83
CA TYR A 168 5.27 18.33 3.07
C TYR A 168 6.06 17.22 3.78
N ASP A 169 5.72 15.97 3.57
CA ASP A 169 6.45 14.84 4.15
C ASP A 169 7.92 14.79 3.66
N PHE A 170 8.20 15.29 2.46
CA PHE A 170 9.59 15.41 1.97
C PHE A 170 10.40 16.41 2.80
N ASP A 171 9.81 17.54 3.19
CA ASP A 171 10.43 18.55 4.05
C ASP A 171 10.74 17.99 5.44
N LEU A 172 9.85 17.17 5.99
CA LEU A 172 10.01 16.56 7.30
C LEU A 172 11.25 15.67 7.40
N VAL A 173 11.66 15.04 6.30
CA VAL A 173 12.88 14.20 6.24
C VAL A 173 14.07 14.90 5.57
N GLY A 174 13.93 16.15 5.14
CA GLY A 174 14.97 16.92 4.45
C GLY A 174 15.27 16.41 3.05
N ARG A 175 14.22 16.05 2.31
CA ARG A 175 14.25 15.52 0.94
C ARG A 175 13.42 16.34 -0.05
N GLU A 176 13.09 17.59 0.30
CA GLU A 176 12.34 18.53 -0.51
C GLU A 176 12.85 18.60 -1.96
N GLY A 177 14.17 18.57 -2.14
CA GLY A 177 14.77 18.57 -3.48
C GLY A 177 14.43 17.36 -4.35
N ALA A 178 14.07 16.22 -3.76
CA ALA A 178 13.60 15.07 -4.53
C ALA A 178 12.21 15.31 -5.11
N TYR A 179 11.32 15.91 -4.31
CA TYR A 179 10.00 16.32 -4.77
C TYR A 179 10.10 17.35 -5.88
N ASP A 180 10.87 18.45 -5.63
CA ASP A 180 11.04 19.55 -6.58
C ASP A 180 11.57 19.05 -7.93
N GLU A 181 12.60 18.19 -7.91
CA GLU A 181 13.16 17.67 -9.16
C GLU A 181 12.19 16.76 -9.92
N LEU A 182 11.44 15.89 -9.22
CA LEU A 182 10.43 15.06 -9.87
C LEU A 182 9.27 15.91 -10.42
N GLU A 183 8.81 16.91 -9.67
CA GLU A 183 7.76 17.84 -10.11
C GLU A 183 8.19 18.61 -11.36
N GLU A 184 9.43 19.14 -11.39
CA GLU A 184 9.96 19.86 -12.55
C GLU A 184 10.06 18.99 -13.81
N LYS A 185 10.45 17.71 -13.64
CA LYS A 185 10.72 16.81 -14.76
C LYS A 185 9.49 16.09 -15.29
N CYS A 186 8.46 15.93 -14.47
CA CYS A 186 7.26 15.19 -14.86
C CYS A 186 6.22 16.11 -15.49
N ARG A 187 5.40 15.54 -16.38
CA ARG A 187 4.31 16.25 -17.06
C ARG A 187 3.26 16.80 -16.08
N LEU A 188 3.00 16.08 -15.02
CA LEU A 188 1.95 16.38 -14.05
C LEU A 188 2.31 15.78 -12.69
N THR A 189 2.05 16.54 -11.63
CA THR A 189 2.19 16.07 -10.23
C THR A 189 0.88 16.22 -9.50
N ARG A 190 0.50 15.21 -8.69
CA ARG A 190 -0.69 15.20 -7.85
C ARG A 190 -0.43 14.50 -6.52
N THR A 191 -1.17 14.92 -5.51
CA THR A 191 -1.22 14.30 -4.18
C THR A 191 -2.42 13.36 -4.07
N TRP A 192 -2.59 12.48 -5.05
CA TRP A 192 -3.57 11.37 -4.98
C TRP A 192 -2.92 10.19 -4.24
N GLY A 193 -2.80 10.39 -2.95
CA GLY A 193 -1.93 9.64 -2.10
C GLY A 193 -2.47 8.35 -1.54
N ASP A 194 -1.78 7.93 -0.52
CA ASP A 194 -1.93 6.66 0.14
C ASP A 194 -1.88 5.51 -0.90
N ALA A 195 -2.38 4.34 -0.60
CA ALA A 195 -2.33 3.21 -1.54
C ALA A 195 -3.14 3.42 -2.83
N TYR A 196 -4.01 4.43 -2.89
CA TYR A 196 -4.67 4.81 -4.15
C TYR A 196 -3.67 5.20 -5.23
N GLY A 197 -2.60 5.89 -4.87
CA GLY A 197 -1.52 6.23 -5.81
C GLY A 197 -0.83 5.00 -6.37
N TYR A 198 -0.51 4.03 -5.51
CA TYR A 198 0.10 2.75 -5.91
C TYR A 198 -0.85 1.90 -6.78
N TYR A 199 -2.15 1.91 -6.48
CA TYR A 199 -3.17 1.31 -7.34
C TYR A 199 -3.16 1.94 -8.75
N LEU A 200 -3.01 3.26 -8.87
CA LEU A 200 -2.95 3.94 -10.17
C LEU A 200 -1.70 3.53 -10.96
N VAL A 201 -0.55 3.39 -10.30
CA VAL A 201 0.68 2.89 -10.95
C VAL A 201 0.51 1.45 -11.42
N ALA A 202 0.05 0.55 -10.54
CA ALA A 202 -0.14 -0.87 -10.86
C ALA A 202 -1.13 -1.12 -12.01
N THR A 203 -2.06 -0.18 -12.24
CA THR A 203 -3.08 -0.27 -13.29
C THR A 203 -2.79 0.61 -14.51
N GLY A 204 -1.58 1.18 -14.61
CA GLY A 204 -1.10 1.94 -15.76
C GLY A 204 -1.74 3.31 -15.96
N ARG A 205 -2.28 3.90 -14.87
CA ARG A 205 -2.91 5.23 -14.87
C ARG A 205 -2.00 6.33 -14.35
N ALA A 206 -0.89 5.95 -13.69
CA ALA A 206 0.22 6.81 -13.30
C ALA A 206 1.54 6.05 -13.51
N GLU A 207 2.65 6.76 -13.48
CA GLU A 207 3.96 6.19 -13.75
C GLU A 207 4.84 6.09 -12.51
N ILE A 208 4.67 7.05 -11.59
CA ILE A 208 5.53 7.20 -10.41
C ILE A 208 4.64 7.48 -9.19
N MET A 209 4.86 6.75 -8.10
CA MET A 209 4.35 7.07 -6.78
C MET A 209 5.50 6.92 -5.79
N THR A 210 5.79 7.96 -5.00
CA THR A 210 6.86 7.89 -3.99
C THR A 210 6.47 8.64 -2.74
N ASP A 211 6.72 7.99 -1.61
CA ASP A 211 6.52 8.54 -0.28
C ASP A 211 7.79 8.38 0.57
N PRO A 212 8.21 9.45 1.26
CA PRO A 212 9.40 9.41 2.12
C PRO A 212 9.15 8.72 3.46
N PHE A 213 7.87 8.45 3.80
CA PHE A 213 7.43 7.67 4.95
C PHE A 213 6.61 6.48 4.51
N PHE A 214 6.91 5.32 5.08
CA PHE A 214 6.21 4.09 4.80
C PHE A 214 6.36 3.14 5.99
N GLU A 215 5.26 2.64 6.50
CA GLU A 215 5.29 1.58 7.51
C GLU A 215 5.19 0.21 6.84
N LEU A 216 5.46 -0.84 7.60
CA LEU A 216 5.49 -2.20 7.03
C LEU A 216 4.11 -2.64 6.51
N TRP A 217 3.02 -2.22 7.18
CA TRP A 217 1.67 -2.56 6.75
C TRP A 217 1.26 -1.86 5.46
N ASP A 218 1.79 -0.66 5.17
CA ASP A 218 1.61 0.00 3.88
C ASP A 218 2.41 -0.70 2.77
N ALA A 219 3.66 -1.11 3.08
CA ALA A 219 4.60 -1.67 2.11
C ALA A 219 4.30 -3.12 1.70
N ALA A 220 3.79 -3.93 2.65
CA ALA A 220 3.66 -5.37 2.47
C ALA A 220 2.91 -5.81 1.21
N PRO A 221 1.81 -5.16 0.79
CA PRO A 221 1.10 -5.53 -0.43
C PRO A 221 1.79 -5.06 -1.72
N MET A 222 2.69 -4.07 -1.67
CA MET A 222 3.13 -3.34 -2.86
C MET A 222 4.04 -4.15 -3.77
N VAL A 223 5.03 -4.88 -3.19
CA VAL A 223 5.99 -5.66 -4.00
C VAL A 223 5.29 -6.69 -4.90
N PRO A 224 4.42 -7.61 -4.40
CA PRO A 224 3.80 -8.60 -5.28
C PRO A 224 2.88 -7.96 -6.33
N ILE A 225 2.17 -6.89 -5.98
CA ILE A 225 1.27 -6.19 -6.92
C ILE A 225 2.06 -5.56 -8.05
N LEU A 226 3.07 -4.73 -7.72
CA LEU A 226 3.83 -4.00 -8.73
C LEU A 226 4.67 -4.94 -9.58
N HIS A 227 5.35 -5.92 -8.98
CA HIS A 227 6.15 -6.91 -9.69
C HIS A 227 5.32 -7.67 -10.74
N GLU A 228 4.17 -8.19 -10.35
CA GLU A 228 3.30 -8.97 -11.24
C GLU A 228 2.56 -8.09 -12.27
N ALA A 229 2.43 -6.79 -12.00
CA ALA A 229 1.93 -5.82 -12.98
C ALA A 229 3.00 -5.35 -13.99
N GLY A 230 4.27 -5.75 -13.81
CA GLY A 230 5.41 -5.37 -14.66
C GLY A 230 6.07 -4.05 -14.26
N GLY A 231 5.76 -3.54 -13.07
CA GLY A 231 6.40 -2.41 -12.41
C GLY A 231 7.40 -2.84 -11.34
N VAL A 232 7.80 -1.90 -10.51
CA VAL A 232 8.71 -2.13 -9.38
C VAL A 232 8.25 -1.33 -8.18
N PHE A 233 8.36 -1.92 -6.99
CA PHE A 233 8.28 -1.22 -5.71
C PHE A 233 9.53 -1.51 -4.90
N GLY A 234 10.03 -0.49 -4.20
CA GLY A 234 11.18 -0.66 -3.31
C GLY A 234 11.55 0.62 -2.58
N ASN A 235 12.72 0.61 -1.94
CA ASN A 235 13.28 1.78 -1.28
C ASN A 235 13.88 2.79 -2.29
N TRP A 236 14.25 3.97 -1.81
CA TRP A 236 14.84 5.03 -2.64
C TRP A 236 16.26 4.72 -3.12
N GLN A 237 16.88 3.64 -2.62
CA GLN A 237 18.14 3.10 -3.12
C GLN A 237 17.96 2.15 -4.32
N GLY A 238 16.69 1.85 -4.68
CA GLY A 238 16.34 1.00 -5.80
C GLY A 238 16.36 -0.50 -5.46
N GLU A 239 16.41 -0.85 -4.19
CA GLU A 239 16.28 -2.24 -3.73
C GLU A 239 14.80 -2.58 -3.61
N GLU A 240 14.39 -3.74 -4.16
CA GLU A 240 13.04 -4.27 -4.00
C GLU A 240 12.87 -4.82 -2.58
N THR A 241 12.32 -4.00 -1.71
CA THR A 241 12.15 -4.32 -0.28
C THR A 241 10.92 -3.63 0.28
N ILE A 242 10.38 -4.18 1.36
CA ILE A 242 9.30 -3.59 2.16
C ILE A 242 9.81 -3.01 3.49
N GLU A 243 11.12 -3.11 3.78
CA GLU A 243 11.70 -2.77 5.07
C GLU A 243 12.34 -1.36 5.12
N GLY A 244 12.28 -0.60 4.02
CA GLY A 244 12.99 0.68 3.90
C GLY A 244 12.37 1.86 4.64
N ARG A 245 11.16 1.74 5.18
CA ARG A 245 10.35 2.83 5.76
C ARG A 245 10.22 4.05 4.82
N GLU A 246 10.28 3.78 3.54
CA GLU A 246 10.08 4.68 2.42
C GLU A 246 9.65 3.86 1.22
N GLY A 247 8.86 4.43 0.32
CA GLY A 247 8.33 3.72 -0.83
C GLY A 247 8.55 4.47 -2.14
N ALA A 248 8.92 3.73 -3.18
CA ALA A 248 8.91 4.21 -4.56
C ALA A 248 8.37 3.11 -5.47
N ALA A 249 7.24 3.39 -6.12
CA ALA A 249 6.68 2.57 -7.18
C ALA A 249 6.88 3.24 -8.53
N THR A 250 7.31 2.46 -9.51
CA THR A 250 7.43 2.95 -10.90
C THR A 250 6.95 1.88 -11.87
N ASN A 251 6.57 2.32 -13.07
CA ASN A 251 6.58 1.39 -14.20
C ASN A 251 8.04 0.99 -14.50
N GLY A 252 8.26 -0.19 -15.06
CA GLY A 252 9.62 -0.71 -15.28
C GLY A 252 10.51 0.20 -16.14
N ALA A 253 9.90 0.98 -17.05
CA ALA A 253 10.65 1.84 -17.99
C ALA A 253 11.25 3.10 -17.33
N LEU A 254 10.70 3.56 -16.21
CA LEU A 254 11.17 4.75 -15.50
C LEU A 254 11.99 4.44 -14.25
N ARG A 255 12.09 3.15 -13.84
CA ARG A 255 12.77 2.71 -12.62
C ARG A 255 14.12 3.39 -12.41
N GLU A 256 15.05 3.23 -13.35
CA GLU A 256 16.43 3.72 -13.18
C GLU A 256 16.48 5.24 -13.08
N LYS A 257 15.72 5.96 -13.91
CA LYS A 257 15.70 7.42 -13.92
C LYS A 257 15.17 7.98 -12.59
N VAL A 258 14.10 7.39 -12.08
CA VAL A 258 13.51 7.79 -10.78
C VAL A 258 14.46 7.45 -9.64
N THR A 259 15.01 6.23 -9.61
CA THR A 259 15.98 5.82 -8.58
C THR A 259 17.22 6.72 -8.58
N GLU A 260 17.75 7.11 -9.75
CA GLU A 260 18.87 8.03 -9.85
C GLU A 260 18.56 9.41 -9.24
N ILE A 261 17.35 9.91 -9.42
CA ILE A 261 16.88 11.14 -8.78
C ILE A 261 16.83 10.95 -7.26
N LEU A 262 16.10 9.95 -6.79
CA LEU A 262 15.83 9.72 -5.37
C LEU A 262 17.12 9.50 -4.55
N ARG A 263 18.09 8.77 -5.10
CA ARG A 263 19.40 8.50 -4.45
C ARG A 263 20.20 9.76 -4.13
N ARG A 264 20.02 10.85 -4.86
CA ARG A 264 20.74 12.11 -4.62
C ARG A 264 20.28 12.83 -3.37
N TYR A 265 19.11 12.44 -2.83
CA TYR A 265 18.47 13.09 -1.70
C TYR A 265 18.32 12.11 -0.51
N PRO A 266 19.42 11.84 0.24
CA PRO A 266 19.34 10.99 1.43
C PRO A 266 18.54 11.67 2.54
N LYS A 267 17.90 10.88 3.44
CA LYS A 267 17.25 11.44 4.64
C LYS A 267 18.26 12.21 5.49
N THR A 268 17.99 13.47 5.75
CA THR A 268 18.84 14.35 6.57
C THR A 268 18.21 14.69 7.91
N LYS A 269 16.92 14.42 8.08
CA LYS A 269 16.15 14.63 9.30
C LYS A 269 15.48 13.34 9.72
N ILE A 270 15.37 13.11 11.01
CA ILE A 270 14.53 12.06 11.58
C ILE A 270 13.26 12.75 12.04
N PRO A 271 12.10 12.43 11.47
CA PRO A 271 10.87 13.07 11.91
C PRO A 271 10.56 12.67 13.35
N VAL A 272 10.22 13.66 14.14
CA VAL A 272 9.63 13.44 15.47
C VAL A 272 8.11 13.34 15.22
N ARG A 273 7.63 12.14 15.12
CA ARG A 273 6.19 11.83 15.12
C ARG A 273 5.80 11.33 16.49
#